data_6d11a0a0a2194195aee08e3932368a8e
#
_entry.id   6d11a0a0a2194195aee08e3932368a8e
#
_cell.length_a   1.000
_cell.length_b   1.000
_cell.length_c   1.000
_cell.angle_alpha   90.00
_cell.angle_beta   90.00
_cell.angle_gamma   90.00
#
_symmetry.space_group_name_H-M   'P 1'
#
loop_
_entity.id
_entity.type
_entity.pdbx_description
1 polymer ?
#
loop_
_entity_poly.entity_id
_entity_poly.type
_entity_poly.pdbx_seq_one_letter_code
_entity_poly.pdbx_strand_id
1 'polypeptide(L)'
;CKSLWTDEPGQEHMLWNNVETKPGPGYPRYWEEGGGGFDEQGDLKRDGLMPKKEDHGGEVPLNHDEVYFKGLEVRLQQEEPMAKGKGSNWDEDTSSGDYPNNYHFYLPRMCNHCTKPACLEACPVRAIYKREEDGVVLIDQDKCQGIRECNKACPYDKIYFNYVTGKSQKCIFCFPRLEEGVAPACARQCPGRLRFVGYLEDEDGPINELVYQ
;
A
#
# COMPACT_ATOMS: atom_id res chain seq x y z
N CYS A 1 5.09 -11.18 -2.26
CA CYS A 1 5.31 -10.66 -3.62
C CYS A 1 6.66 -11.09 -4.18
N LYS A 2 7.77 -10.91 -3.43
CA LYS A 2 9.13 -11.19 -3.93
C LYS A 2 9.27 -12.58 -4.54
N SER A 3 8.83 -13.60 -3.84
CA SER A 3 8.94 -14.99 -4.28
C SER A 3 7.87 -15.46 -5.28
N LEU A 4 6.90 -14.61 -5.61
CA LEU A 4 5.80 -14.98 -6.49
C LEU A 4 5.77 -14.17 -7.79
N TRP A 5 6.18 -12.90 -7.74
CA TRP A 5 5.89 -11.95 -8.80
C TRP A 5 7.03 -10.98 -9.11
N THR A 6 8.06 -10.91 -8.27
CA THR A 6 9.18 -9.99 -8.44
C THR A 6 10.52 -10.69 -8.16
N ASP A 7 10.71 -11.83 -8.78
CA ASP A 7 11.91 -12.67 -8.69
C ASP A 7 12.73 -12.72 -9.99
N GLU A 8 12.28 -11.99 -11.02
CA GLU A 8 12.99 -11.88 -12.28
C GLU A 8 14.12 -10.83 -12.24
N PRO A 9 15.11 -10.93 -13.15
CA PRO A 9 16.16 -9.92 -13.26
C PRO A 9 15.62 -8.51 -13.48
N GLY A 10 16.19 -7.54 -12.78
CA GLY A 10 15.77 -6.13 -12.83
C GLY A 10 14.61 -5.80 -11.90
N GLN A 11 14.13 -6.75 -11.11
CA GLN A 11 13.07 -6.55 -10.13
C GLN A 11 13.59 -6.51 -8.68
N GLU A 12 14.90 -6.50 -8.48
CA GLU A 12 15.53 -6.57 -7.15
C GLU A 12 15.10 -5.41 -6.23
N HIS A 13 14.89 -4.24 -6.81
CA HIS A 13 14.47 -3.02 -6.11
C HIS A 13 12.94 -2.87 -5.98
N MET A 14 12.16 -3.74 -6.62
CA MET A 14 10.71 -3.59 -6.66
C MET A 14 10.06 -4.11 -5.39
N LEU A 15 9.45 -3.22 -4.65
CA LEU A 15 8.67 -3.54 -3.48
C LEU A 15 7.18 -3.25 -3.73
N TRP A 16 6.52 -4.17 -4.42
CA TRP A 16 5.08 -4.05 -4.70
C TRP A 16 4.23 -3.97 -3.44
N ASN A 17 4.76 -4.46 -2.35
CA ASN A 17 4.19 -4.37 -1.03
C ASN A 17 5.32 -4.21 0.00
N ASN A 18 5.29 -3.12 0.73
CA ASN A 18 6.20 -2.85 1.84
C ASN A 18 5.42 -2.30 3.04
N VAL A 19 6.05 -2.29 4.18
CA VAL A 19 5.54 -1.68 5.41
C VAL A 19 6.57 -0.65 5.84
N GLU A 20 6.12 0.56 6.06
CA GLU A 20 6.96 1.68 6.47
C GLU A 20 6.66 2.05 7.92
N THR A 21 7.70 2.45 8.65
CA THR A 21 7.56 3.04 9.98
C THR A 21 7.38 4.55 9.81
N LYS A 22 6.33 5.10 10.38
CA LYS A 22 6.03 6.53 10.33
C LYS A 22 5.91 7.10 11.74
N PRO A 23 6.35 8.35 11.96
CA PRO A 23 6.18 9.02 13.24
C PRO A 23 4.73 9.38 13.47
N GLY A 24 4.30 9.31 14.71
CA GLY A 24 2.96 9.70 15.15
C GLY A 24 2.24 8.63 15.95
N PRO A 25 1.11 8.99 16.57
CA PRO A 25 0.38 8.10 17.49
C PRO A 25 -0.33 6.93 16.78
N GLY A 26 -0.35 6.93 15.44
CA GLY A 26 -1.00 5.87 14.69
C GLY A 26 -2.52 5.90 14.80
N TYR A 27 -3.15 4.76 14.49
CA TYR A 27 -4.59 4.56 14.49
C TYR A 27 -4.90 3.16 15.05
N PRO A 28 -5.96 3.00 15.85
CA PRO A 28 -6.91 4.02 16.34
C PRO A 28 -6.29 4.94 17.39
N ARG A 29 -6.71 6.19 17.42
CA ARG A 29 -6.41 7.12 18.51
C ARG A 29 -7.33 6.81 19.69
N TYR A 30 -6.86 7.14 20.89
CA TYR A 30 -7.69 7.02 22.11
C TYR A 30 -8.22 5.60 22.36
N TRP A 31 -7.51 4.60 21.87
CA TRP A 31 -7.97 3.21 21.95
C TRP A 31 -8.12 2.73 23.41
N GLU A 32 -7.34 3.29 24.35
CA GLU A 32 -7.49 3.03 25.78
C GLU A 32 -8.78 3.63 26.33
N GLU A 33 -9.14 4.83 25.89
CA GLU A 33 -10.40 5.49 26.24
C GLU A 33 -11.59 4.76 25.63
N GLY A 34 -11.41 4.16 24.47
CA GLY A 34 -12.38 3.28 23.80
C GLY A 34 -12.51 1.88 24.40
N GLY A 35 -11.87 1.62 25.54
CA GLY A 35 -11.95 0.33 26.24
C GLY A 35 -10.85 -0.67 25.86
N GLY A 36 -9.83 -0.24 25.12
CA GLY A 36 -8.63 -1.04 24.87
C GLY A 36 -7.61 -0.91 26.02
N GLY A 37 -6.45 -1.57 25.88
CA GLY A 37 -5.37 -1.52 26.85
C GLY A 37 -5.43 -2.62 27.89
N PHE A 38 -4.81 -2.36 29.02
CA PHE A 38 -4.71 -3.29 30.13
C PHE A 38 -5.46 -2.73 31.33
N ASP A 39 -6.03 -3.61 32.16
CA ASP A 39 -6.63 -3.25 33.42
C ASP A 39 -5.56 -3.03 34.51
N GLU A 40 -6.00 -2.68 35.74
CA GLU A 40 -5.12 -2.46 36.85
C GLU A 40 -4.35 -3.72 37.32
N GLN A 41 -4.82 -4.90 36.91
CA GLN A 41 -4.23 -6.20 37.16
C GLN A 41 -3.20 -6.58 36.11
N GLY A 42 -3.13 -5.81 34.99
CA GLY A 42 -2.25 -6.05 33.87
C GLY A 42 -2.82 -7.04 32.83
N ASP A 43 -4.10 -7.37 32.93
CA ASP A 43 -4.79 -8.19 31.97
C ASP A 43 -5.35 -7.36 30.79
N LEU A 44 -5.32 -7.93 29.60
CA LEU A 44 -5.83 -7.25 28.39
C LEU A 44 -7.35 -7.04 28.50
N LYS A 45 -7.80 -5.80 28.45
CA LYS A 45 -9.22 -5.47 28.39
C LYS A 45 -9.82 -6.06 27.10
N ARG A 46 -10.83 -6.89 27.26
CA ARG A 46 -11.50 -7.57 26.14
C ARG A 46 -12.90 -7.05 25.86
N ASP A 47 -13.40 -6.16 26.73
CA ASP A 47 -14.76 -5.62 26.68
C ASP A 47 -14.86 -4.35 25.82
N GLY A 48 -13.72 -3.88 25.32
CA GLY A 48 -13.67 -2.75 24.41
C GLY A 48 -14.28 -3.13 23.06
N LEU A 49 -15.37 -2.47 22.70
CA LEU A 49 -15.80 -2.45 21.33
C LEU A 49 -14.67 -1.83 20.50
N MET A 50 -14.35 -2.46 19.37
CA MET A 50 -13.45 -1.81 18.41
C MET A 50 -13.95 -0.40 18.17
N PRO A 51 -13.11 0.64 18.37
CA PRO A 51 -13.56 2.00 18.17
C PRO A 51 -14.11 2.17 16.77
N LYS A 52 -15.30 2.74 16.66
CA LYS A 52 -15.89 3.08 15.37
C LYS A 52 -15.24 4.34 14.81
N LYS A 53 -15.40 4.58 13.51
CA LYS A 53 -14.87 5.77 12.83
C LYS A 53 -15.27 7.08 13.54
N GLU A 54 -16.47 7.13 14.08
CA GLU A 54 -17.03 8.28 14.81
C GLU A 54 -16.34 8.50 16.16
N ASP A 55 -15.84 7.45 16.79
CA ASP A 55 -15.18 7.51 18.10
C ASP A 55 -13.77 8.09 18.01
N HIS A 56 -13.23 8.23 16.82
CA HIS A 56 -11.86 8.71 16.58
C HIS A 56 -11.73 10.23 16.41
N GLY A 57 -12.81 10.99 16.67
CA GLY A 57 -12.73 12.44 16.75
C GLY A 57 -12.44 13.16 15.42
N GLY A 58 -12.89 12.63 14.32
CA GLY A 58 -12.75 13.22 13.00
C GLY A 58 -11.65 12.61 12.13
N GLU A 59 -11.37 13.21 11.02
CA GLU A 59 -10.32 12.75 10.11
C GLU A 59 -9.00 12.65 10.85
N VAL A 60 -8.44 11.46 10.88
CA VAL A 60 -7.03 11.31 11.27
C VAL A 60 -6.25 12.13 10.25
N PRO A 61 -5.55 13.20 10.65
CA PRO A 61 -4.63 13.84 9.75
C PRO A 61 -3.53 12.84 9.46
N LEU A 62 -3.79 11.96 8.53
CA LEU A 62 -2.73 11.30 7.80
C LEU A 62 -1.97 12.47 7.21
N ASN A 63 -0.70 12.61 7.54
CA ASN A 63 0.18 13.52 6.86
C ASN A 63 0.31 13.04 5.41
N HIS A 64 -0.78 13.15 4.66
CA HIS A 64 -0.84 12.69 3.27
C HIS A 64 0.33 13.30 2.50
N ASP A 65 0.57 14.58 2.72
CA ASP A 65 1.66 15.29 2.07
C ASP A 65 3.02 14.78 2.53
N GLU A 66 3.21 14.51 3.81
CA GLU A 66 4.47 13.97 4.32
C GLU A 66 4.65 12.49 4.05
N VAL A 67 3.57 11.73 4.14
CA VAL A 67 3.61 10.27 3.97
C VAL A 67 3.70 9.87 2.51
N TYR A 68 3.01 10.61 1.61
CA TYR A 68 2.90 10.24 0.21
C TYR A 68 3.70 11.12 -0.73
N PHE A 69 3.98 12.39 -0.41
CA PHE A 69 4.52 13.35 -1.35
C PHE A 69 5.94 13.80 -1.06
N LYS A 70 6.41 13.89 0.18
CA LYS A 70 7.80 14.28 0.46
C LYS A 70 8.85 13.28 -0.03
N GLY A 71 8.52 12.01 -0.16
CA GLY A 71 9.42 11.00 -0.74
C GLY A 71 9.49 11.05 -2.26
N LEU A 72 8.51 11.66 -2.92
CA LEU A 72 8.40 11.69 -4.36
C LEU A 72 9.46 12.58 -5.02
N GLU A 73 9.73 13.76 -4.44
CA GLU A 73 10.74 14.68 -4.96
C GLU A 73 12.15 14.07 -4.92
N VAL A 74 12.46 13.38 -3.84
CA VAL A 74 13.77 12.71 -3.69
C VAL A 74 13.92 11.59 -4.72
N ARG A 75 12.85 10.86 -5.03
CA ARG A 75 12.89 9.77 -6.01
C ARG A 75 12.91 10.25 -7.45
N LEU A 76 12.23 11.33 -7.76
CA LEU A 76 12.26 11.92 -9.09
C LEU A 76 13.64 12.52 -9.41
N GLN A 77 14.41 12.91 -8.39
CA GLN A 77 15.78 13.38 -8.54
C GLN A 77 16.82 12.25 -8.61
N GLN A 78 16.48 11.08 -8.10
CA GLN A 78 17.34 9.89 -8.19
C GLN A 78 17.08 9.13 -9.50
N GLU A 79 17.56 9.67 -10.61
CA GLU A 79 17.51 9.00 -11.92
C GLU A 79 18.43 7.76 -12.00
N GLU A 80 19.30 7.57 -11.04
CA GLU A 80 20.10 6.35 -10.98
C GLU A 80 19.26 5.18 -10.44
N PRO A 81 19.39 4.00 -11.04
CA PRO A 81 18.78 2.81 -10.51
C PRO A 81 19.17 2.72 -9.04
N MET A 82 18.19 2.68 -8.16
CA MET A 82 18.42 2.44 -6.74
C MET A 82 19.50 1.39 -6.62
N ALA A 83 20.65 1.82 -6.15
CA ALA A 83 21.91 1.14 -6.34
C ALA A 83 21.76 -0.34 -6.06
N LYS A 84 22.26 -1.15 -6.95
CA LYS A 84 22.30 -2.60 -6.81
C LYS A 84 22.53 -2.97 -5.35
N GLY A 85 21.52 -3.56 -4.71
CA GLY A 85 21.62 -4.04 -3.35
C GLY A 85 21.04 -3.17 -2.23
N LYS A 86 20.45 -2.01 -2.49
CA LYS A 86 19.61 -1.36 -1.50
C LYS A 86 18.28 -2.13 -1.45
N GLY A 87 18.10 -2.87 -0.42
CA GLY A 87 16.89 -3.64 -0.14
C GLY A 87 15.69 -2.75 0.07
N SER A 88 14.99 -2.65 1.02
CA SER A 88 13.81 -1.90 1.33
C SER A 88 13.93 -0.39 1.02
N ASN A 89 12.81 0.26 0.84
CA ASN A 89 12.69 1.70 0.67
C ASN A 89 13.03 2.44 1.98
N TRP A 90 14.27 2.40 2.40
CA TRP A 90 14.74 3.03 3.64
C TRP A 90 14.53 4.54 3.66
N ASP A 91 14.55 5.16 2.49
CA ASP A 91 14.27 6.57 2.27
C ASP A 91 12.80 6.95 2.50
N GLU A 92 11.89 5.98 2.45
CA GLU A 92 10.47 6.15 2.77
C GLU A 92 10.16 5.91 4.25
N ASP A 93 11.04 5.23 4.96
CA ASP A 93 10.89 4.95 6.39
C ASP A 93 11.42 6.14 7.18
N THR A 94 10.51 6.94 7.73
CA THR A 94 10.83 8.13 8.51
C THR A 94 11.02 7.83 10.00
N SER A 95 11.03 6.56 10.38
CA SER A 95 11.16 6.10 11.77
C SER A 95 10.17 6.68 12.78
N SER A 96 10.48 6.62 14.06
CA SER A 96 9.54 6.91 15.14
C SER A 96 9.56 8.35 15.68
N GLY A 97 10.26 9.27 15.03
CA GLY A 97 10.41 10.65 15.52
C GLY A 97 11.42 10.80 16.66
N ASP A 98 11.53 12.02 17.20
CA ASP A 98 12.51 12.37 18.23
C ASP A 98 11.92 12.27 19.64
N TYR A 99 12.79 11.87 20.59
CA TYR A 99 12.43 11.89 22.00
C TYR A 99 12.01 13.32 22.45
N PRO A 100 10.94 13.51 23.25
CA PRO A 100 10.16 12.48 23.96
C PRO A 100 8.99 11.90 23.16
N ASN A 101 8.77 12.33 21.94
CA ASN A 101 7.63 11.97 21.12
C ASN A 101 7.94 10.77 20.20
N ASN A 102 8.41 9.68 20.79
CA ASN A 102 8.82 8.46 20.10
C ASN A 102 7.64 7.56 19.65
N TYR A 103 6.50 8.16 19.37
CA TYR A 103 5.36 7.42 18.85
C TYR A 103 5.58 7.09 17.38
N HIS A 104 5.25 5.88 17.01
CA HIS A 104 5.33 5.43 15.61
C HIS A 104 4.18 4.48 15.29
N PHE A 105 3.91 4.37 13.99
CA PHE A 105 2.98 3.39 13.47
C PHE A 105 3.51 2.77 12.18
N TYR A 106 2.96 1.62 11.83
CA TYR A 106 3.33 0.91 10.61
C TYR A 106 2.30 1.16 9.53
N LEU A 107 2.77 1.67 8.38
CA LEU A 107 1.94 1.93 7.22
C LEU A 107 2.23 0.90 6.12
N PRO A 108 1.33 -0.07 5.88
CA PRO A 108 1.46 -0.97 4.75
C PRO A 108 1.14 -0.22 3.46
N ARG A 109 2.09 -0.23 2.52
CA ARG A 109 1.97 0.45 1.22
C ARG A 109 2.01 -0.53 0.07
N MET A 110 1.05 -0.40 -0.82
CA MET A 110 0.94 -1.15 -2.07
C MET A 110 0.23 -0.32 -3.14
N CYS A 111 0.15 -0.83 -4.35
CA CYS A 111 -0.71 -0.22 -5.37
C CYS A 111 -2.18 -0.31 -4.95
N ASN A 112 -2.89 0.80 -5.02
CA ASN A 112 -4.29 0.88 -4.60
C ASN A 112 -5.27 0.43 -5.69
N HIS A 113 -4.80 0.09 -6.89
CA HIS A 113 -5.67 -0.25 -8.03
C HIS A 113 -6.85 0.74 -8.19
N CYS A 114 -6.52 2.02 -8.17
CA CYS A 114 -7.44 3.16 -8.04
C CYS A 114 -8.69 3.05 -8.91
N THR A 115 -9.79 3.62 -8.42
CA THR A 115 -11.04 3.75 -9.21
C THR A 115 -10.81 4.60 -10.45
N LYS A 116 -10.05 5.70 -10.31
CA LYS A 116 -9.61 6.57 -11.40
C LYS A 116 -8.08 6.58 -11.43
N PRO A 117 -7.44 5.64 -12.16
CA PRO A 117 -5.99 5.49 -12.10
C PRO A 117 -5.27 6.52 -12.95
N ALA A 118 -4.61 7.49 -12.31
CA ALA A 118 -3.81 8.52 -12.99
C ALA A 118 -2.71 7.91 -13.89
N CYS A 119 -2.17 6.77 -13.51
CA CYS A 119 -1.18 6.05 -14.31
C CYS A 119 -1.73 5.55 -15.65
N LEU A 120 -3.02 5.18 -15.69
CA LEU A 120 -3.70 4.77 -16.92
C LEU A 120 -3.88 5.98 -17.85
N GLU A 121 -4.34 7.10 -17.29
CA GLU A 121 -4.54 8.33 -18.05
C GLU A 121 -3.24 8.88 -18.62
N ALA A 122 -2.14 8.77 -17.86
CA ALA A 122 -0.82 9.23 -18.27
C ALA A 122 -0.11 8.34 -19.28
N CYS A 123 -0.64 7.14 -19.60
CA CYS A 123 0.04 6.22 -20.49
C CYS A 123 -0.24 6.55 -21.98
N PRO A 124 0.74 7.11 -22.71
CA PRO A 124 0.51 7.55 -24.11
C PRO A 124 0.26 6.39 -25.07
N VAL A 125 0.77 5.21 -24.77
CA VAL A 125 0.59 3.99 -25.59
C VAL A 125 -0.56 3.11 -25.11
N ARG A 126 -1.32 3.57 -24.10
CA ARG A 126 -2.47 2.84 -23.53
C ARG A 126 -2.14 1.39 -23.15
N ALA A 127 -0.94 1.18 -22.63
CA ALA A 127 -0.52 -0.12 -22.12
C ALA A 127 -1.13 -0.43 -20.74
N ILE A 128 -1.64 0.58 -20.04
CA ILE A 128 -2.29 0.39 -18.74
C ILE A 128 -3.79 0.29 -18.95
N TYR A 129 -4.40 -0.69 -18.33
CA TYR A 129 -5.84 -0.93 -18.42
C TYR A 129 -6.41 -1.37 -17.08
N LYS A 130 -7.70 -1.22 -16.91
CA LYS A 130 -8.46 -1.68 -15.77
C LYS A 130 -9.34 -2.85 -16.21
N ARG A 131 -9.26 -3.95 -15.49
CA ARG A 131 -10.12 -5.11 -15.73
C ARG A 131 -11.55 -4.75 -15.33
N GLU A 132 -12.51 -5.17 -16.13
CA GLU A 132 -13.93 -4.89 -15.89
C GLU A 132 -14.49 -5.81 -14.79
N GLU A 133 -14.00 -7.04 -14.72
CA GLU A 133 -14.50 -8.09 -13.84
C GLU A 133 -14.17 -7.89 -12.35
N ASP A 134 -13.06 -7.25 -12.04
CA ASP A 134 -12.58 -7.09 -10.66
C ASP A 134 -11.97 -5.71 -10.37
N GLY A 135 -11.91 -4.85 -11.36
CA GLY A 135 -11.35 -3.51 -11.22
C GLY A 135 -9.83 -3.46 -11.04
N VAL A 136 -9.12 -4.56 -11.19
CA VAL A 136 -7.66 -4.61 -11.09
C VAL A 136 -7.01 -3.83 -12.22
N VAL A 137 -6.08 -2.93 -11.87
CA VAL A 137 -5.34 -2.14 -12.86
C VAL A 137 -4.03 -2.86 -13.21
N LEU A 138 -3.82 -3.15 -14.47
CA LEU A 138 -2.67 -3.90 -14.98
C LEU A 138 -1.88 -3.10 -16.01
N ILE A 139 -0.65 -3.52 -16.29
CA ILE A 139 0.19 -3.03 -17.37
C ILE A 139 0.40 -4.19 -18.35
N ASP A 140 -0.08 -4.02 -19.55
CA ASP A 140 0.19 -4.90 -20.68
C ASP A 140 1.68 -4.78 -21.04
N GLN A 141 2.44 -5.82 -20.75
CA GLN A 141 3.88 -5.82 -20.92
C GLN A 141 4.27 -5.82 -22.41
N ASP A 142 3.42 -6.31 -23.31
CA ASP A 142 3.70 -6.32 -24.74
C ASP A 142 3.53 -4.92 -25.35
N LYS A 143 2.55 -4.17 -24.88
CA LYS A 143 2.31 -2.79 -25.29
C LYS A 143 3.20 -1.75 -24.61
N CYS A 144 3.74 -2.07 -23.44
CA CYS A 144 4.56 -1.14 -22.68
C CYS A 144 5.85 -0.81 -23.44
N GLN A 145 6.08 0.46 -23.71
CA GLN A 145 7.29 0.98 -24.38
C GLN A 145 8.28 1.64 -23.42
N GLY A 146 8.05 1.55 -22.12
CA GLY A 146 8.97 2.08 -21.12
C GLY A 146 9.06 3.61 -21.06
N ILE A 147 8.03 4.34 -21.46
CA ILE A 147 8.01 5.82 -21.51
C ILE A 147 8.05 6.44 -20.10
N ARG A 148 7.60 5.71 -19.08
CA ARG A 148 7.70 6.07 -17.66
C ARG A 148 6.79 7.20 -17.18
N GLU A 149 5.91 7.77 -18.01
CA GLU A 149 4.97 8.80 -17.54
C GLU A 149 4.03 8.27 -16.44
N CYS A 150 3.68 6.98 -16.47
CA CYS A 150 2.92 6.33 -15.41
C CYS A 150 3.64 6.32 -14.05
N ASN A 151 4.97 6.26 -14.02
CA ASN A 151 5.76 6.32 -12.79
C ASN A 151 5.62 7.70 -12.15
N LYS A 152 5.70 8.77 -12.95
CA LYS A 152 5.56 10.15 -12.48
C LYS A 152 4.13 10.48 -12.05
N ALA A 153 3.14 9.91 -12.75
CA ALA A 153 1.74 10.17 -12.49
C ALA A 153 1.18 9.45 -11.26
N CYS A 154 1.86 8.41 -10.77
CA CYS A 154 1.37 7.66 -9.63
C CYS A 154 1.58 8.44 -8.32
N PRO A 155 0.50 8.93 -7.64
CA PRO A 155 0.67 9.70 -6.41
C PRO A 155 1.19 8.87 -5.24
N TYR A 156 1.10 7.54 -5.34
CA TYR A 156 1.56 6.61 -4.32
C TYR A 156 2.94 6.01 -4.61
N ASP A 157 3.52 6.36 -5.75
CA ASP A 157 4.82 5.88 -6.20
C ASP A 157 4.96 4.35 -6.15
N LYS A 158 3.94 3.65 -6.66
CA LYS A 158 3.89 2.18 -6.67
C LYS A 158 3.98 1.57 -8.08
N ILE A 159 4.64 2.30 -8.99
CA ILE A 159 5.03 1.80 -10.30
C ILE A 159 6.55 1.84 -10.37
N TYR A 160 7.12 0.73 -10.74
CA TYR A 160 8.57 0.53 -10.82
C TYR A 160 8.98 0.36 -12.27
N PHE A 161 10.21 0.74 -12.57
CA PHE A 161 10.78 0.53 -13.89
C PHE A 161 11.79 -0.60 -13.87
N ASN A 162 11.60 -1.59 -14.72
CA ASN A 162 12.56 -2.68 -14.89
C ASN A 162 13.59 -2.26 -15.93
N TYR A 163 14.80 -1.99 -15.49
CA TYR A 163 15.90 -1.55 -16.34
C TYR A 163 16.47 -2.65 -17.25
N VAL A 164 16.21 -3.91 -16.93
CA VAL A 164 16.62 -5.05 -17.77
C VAL A 164 15.67 -5.23 -18.94
N THR A 165 14.38 -5.18 -18.68
CA THR A 165 13.35 -5.35 -19.74
C THR A 165 12.97 -4.04 -20.42
N GLY A 166 13.32 -2.88 -19.83
CA GLY A 166 12.94 -1.57 -20.33
C GLY A 166 11.44 -1.26 -20.15
N LYS A 167 10.76 -1.88 -19.21
CA LYS A 167 9.30 -1.78 -19.05
C LYS A 167 8.91 -1.39 -17.63
N SER A 168 7.76 -0.69 -17.51
CA SER A 168 7.19 -0.38 -16.20
C SER A 168 6.39 -1.56 -15.65
N GLN A 169 6.52 -1.81 -14.36
CA GLN A 169 5.87 -2.91 -13.66
C GLN A 169 5.28 -2.41 -12.33
N LYS A 170 4.21 -3.05 -11.87
CA LYS A 170 3.56 -2.73 -10.61
C LYS A 170 2.82 -3.94 -10.05
N CYS A 171 2.33 -3.83 -8.83
CA CYS A 171 1.46 -4.84 -8.23
C CYS A 171 0.33 -5.24 -9.19
N ILE A 172 0.13 -6.53 -9.35
CA ILE A 172 -0.91 -7.13 -10.18
C ILE A 172 -2.14 -7.59 -9.36
N PHE A 173 -2.21 -7.21 -8.08
CA PHE A 173 -3.23 -7.67 -7.13
C PHE A 173 -3.34 -9.19 -7.00
N CYS A 174 -2.30 -9.91 -7.37
CA CYS A 174 -2.31 -11.39 -7.46
C CYS A 174 -3.49 -11.94 -8.28
N PHE A 175 -3.88 -11.27 -9.38
CA PHE A 175 -5.08 -11.65 -10.15
C PHE A 175 -5.11 -13.12 -10.54
N PRO A 176 -4.01 -13.82 -10.87
CA PRO A 176 -4.07 -15.24 -11.18
C PRO A 176 -4.53 -16.08 -9.98
N ARG A 177 -4.29 -15.60 -8.77
CA ARG A 177 -4.80 -16.27 -7.55
C ARG A 177 -6.27 -15.96 -7.32
N LEU A 178 -6.70 -14.73 -7.64
CA LEU A 178 -8.12 -14.33 -7.54
C LEU A 178 -8.98 -15.16 -8.47
N GLU A 179 -8.52 -15.42 -9.68
CA GLU A 179 -9.20 -16.29 -10.66
C GLU A 179 -9.38 -17.71 -10.18
N GLU A 180 -8.50 -18.16 -9.29
CA GLU A 180 -8.61 -19.47 -8.60
C GLU A 180 -9.38 -19.40 -7.27
N GLY A 181 -9.99 -18.26 -6.93
CA GLY A 181 -10.69 -18.05 -5.66
C GLY A 181 -9.76 -17.94 -4.44
N VAL A 182 -8.49 -17.63 -4.65
CA VAL A 182 -7.49 -17.53 -3.60
C VAL A 182 -7.12 -16.08 -3.35
N ALA A 183 -7.22 -15.63 -2.10
CA ALA A 183 -6.88 -14.27 -1.72
C ALA A 183 -5.43 -13.88 -2.08
N PRO A 184 -5.17 -12.58 -2.38
CA PRO A 184 -3.84 -12.07 -2.61
C PRO A 184 -2.86 -12.47 -1.48
N ALA A 185 -1.63 -12.76 -1.84
CA ALA A 185 -0.63 -13.24 -0.90
C ALA A 185 -0.38 -12.26 0.27
N CYS A 186 -0.43 -10.96 0.01
CA CYS A 186 -0.25 -9.94 1.05
C CYS A 186 -1.39 -9.90 2.07
N ALA A 187 -2.60 -10.24 1.69
CA ALA A 187 -3.72 -10.38 2.63
C ALA A 187 -3.65 -11.71 3.38
N ARG A 188 -3.45 -12.81 2.66
CA ARG A 188 -3.45 -14.15 3.24
C ARG A 188 -2.31 -14.38 4.24
N GLN A 189 -1.14 -13.78 3.99
CA GLN A 189 0.07 -13.97 4.82
C GLN A 189 0.28 -12.86 5.84
N CYS A 190 -0.65 -11.91 5.97
CA CYS A 190 -0.52 -10.84 6.94
C CYS A 190 -0.73 -11.40 8.36
N PRO A 191 0.30 -11.42 9.22
CA PRO A 191 0.18 -11.99 10.57
C PRO A 191 -0.78 -11.20 11.45
N GLY A 192 -0.84 -9.87 11.27
CA GLY A 192 -1.75 -8.98 11.97
C GLY A 192 -3.15 -8.92 11.36
N ARG A 193 -3.41 -9.63 10.26
CA ARG A 193 -4.69 -9.58 9.53
C ARG A 193 -5.16 -8.15 9.24
N LEU A 194 -4.23 -7.27 8.87
CA LEU A 194 -4.47 -5.85 8.61
C LEU A 194 -4.98 -5.56 7.19
N ARG A 195 -5.06 -6.59 6.34
CA ARG A 195 -5.45 -6.44 4.95
C ARG A 195 -6.62 -7.34 4.63
N PHE A 196 -7.66 -6.71 4.14
CA PHE A 196 -8.89 -7.35 3.73
C PHE A 196 -9.05 -7.24 2.22
N VAL A 197 -9.71 -8.20 1.62
CA VAL A 197 -9.97 -8.25 0.18
C VAL A 197 -11.38 -8.76 -0.05
N GLY A 198 -12.12 -8.07 -0.90
CA GLY A 198 -13.47 -8.43 -1.29
C GLY A 198 -14.01 -7.39 -2.27
N TYR A 199 -15.25 -7.56 -2.68
CA TYR A 199 -15.95 -6.62 -3.54
C TYR A 199 -16.67 -5.57 -2.69
N LEU A 200 -16.52 -4.31 -3.06
CA LEU A 200 -17.22 -3.19 -2.37
C LEU A 200 -18.72 -3.21 -2.60
N GLU A 201 -19.16 -3.75 -3.74
CA GLU A 201 -20.57 -3.83 -4.12
C GLU A 201 -21.29 -5.05 -3.55
N ASP A 202 -20.57 -5.95 -2.89
CA ASP A 202 -21.16 -7.08 -2.19
C ASP A 202 -21.66 -6.62 -0.82
N GLU A 203 -22.93 -6.28 -0.74
CA GLU A 203 -23.57 -5.72 0.47
C GLU A 203 -23.51 -6.68 1.66
N ASP A 204 -23.47 -7.97 1.42
CA ASP A 204 -23.32 -9.02 2.44
C ASP A 204 -21.84 -9.36 2.72
N GLY A 205 -20.94 -8.72 2.00
CA GLY A 205 -19.52 -8.99 2.09
C GLY A 205 -18.82 -8.22 3.22
N PRO A 206 -17.78 -8.82 3.85
CA PRO A 206 -17.07 -8.21 4.97
C PRO A 206 -16.35 -6.90 4.59
N ILE A 207 -16.07 -6.67 3.30
CA ILE A 207 -15.43 -5.42 2.86
C ILE A 207 -16.44 -4.29 2.79
N ASN A 208 -17.65 -4.56 2.35
CA ASN A 208 -18.72 -3.57 2.37
C ASN A 208 -19.03 -3.14 3.81
N GLU A 209 -19.15 -4.10 4.73
CA GLU A 209 -19.33 -3.84 6.16
C GLU A 209 -18.20 -2.94 6.72
N LEU A 210 -16.94 -3.26 6.44
CA LEU A 210 -15.78 -2.50 6.94
C LEU A 210 -15.66 -1.07 6.38
N VAL A 211 -16.26 -0.80 5.22
CA VAL A 211 -16.13 0.50 4.54
C VAL A 211 -17.34 1.38 4.78
N TYR A 212 -18.55 0.80 4.88
CA TYR A 212 -19.80 1.55 4.88
C TYR A 212 -20.61 1.44 6.18
N GLN A 213 -20.27 0.54 7.07
CA GLN A 213 -20.91 0.36 8.37
C GLN A 213 -19.94 0.64 9.53
#